data_2de996aa83c6b4c3855d1e59a4a5f18a
#
_entry.id   2de996aa83c6b4c3855d1e59a4a5f18a
#
_cell.length_a   1.000
_cell.length_b   1.000
_cell.length_c   1.000
_cell.angle_alpha   90.00
_cell.angle_beta   90.00
_cell.angle_gamma   90.00
#
_symmetry.space_group_name_H-M   'P 1'
#
loop_
_entity.id
_entity.type
_entity.pdbx_description
1 polymer ?
#
loop_
_entity_poly.entity_id
_entity_poly.type
_entity_poly.pdbx_seq_one_letter_code
_entity_poly.pdbx_strand_id
1 'polypeptide(L)'
;MNTDWMNEEASNLFDQYDDYLEERLGYTPLIENLKESLGQNVSVLDYGCGGGKVSRRLIAGGIKMVTGVDISQTMVDKASSNINRGNSFYHQITTDVLNFDDNTFDAAICCYVFVTNSKKSDLLKIAKEVHRTLKPGGIFYVLDTNPDSVGIKFSSFMSGDLNKKYSDGESKPVYLDMPNGSIFKISDTHWHKETYYKTLNEAGFKTIELFEHSDADVSKDTESLRYYPPFVMFKATKF
;
A
#
# COMPACT_ATOMS: atom_id res chain seq x y z
N MET A 1 -16.61 8.34 7.47
CA MET A 1 -16.42 6.95 7.94
C MET A 1 -15.71 6.22 6.83
N ASN A 2 -14.58 5.59 7.11
CA ASN A 2 -13.80 4.89 6.08
C ASN A 2 -14.55 3.68 5.53
N THR A 3 -14.15 3.22 4.35
CA THR A 3 -14.70 2.01 3.73
C THR A 3 -14.48 0.81 4.64
N ASP A 4 -15.53 0.03 4.85
CA ASP A 4 -15.44 -1.23 5.60
C ASP A 4 -14.94 -2.35 4.65
N TRP A 5 -13.65 -2.63 4.73
CA TRP A 5 -13.01 -3.69 3.95
C TRP A 5 -13.32 -5.12 4.44
N MET A 6 -14.03 -5.25 5.58
CA MET A 6 -14.62 -6.52 6.00
C MET A 6 -15.89 -6.86 5.19
N ASN A 7 -16.47 -5.86 4.49
CA ASN A 7 -17.62 -6.06 3.62
C ASN A 7 -17.20 -6.77 2.33
N GLU A 8 -17.79 -7.93 2.08
CA GLU A 8 -17.47 -8.78 0.93
C GLU A 8 -17.81 -8.12 -0.42
N GLU A 9 -18.89 -7.33 -0.49
CA GLU A 9 -19.28 -6.62 -1.71
C GLU A 9 -18.24 -5.55 -2.09
N ALA A 10 -17.80 -4.74 -1.12
CA ALA A 10 -16.77 -3.73 -1.32
C ALA A 10 -15.45 -4.36 -1.79
N SER A 11 -15.06 -5.46 -1.17
CA SER A 11 -13.87 -6.23 -1.51
C SER A 11 -13.94 -6.83 -2.93
N ASN A 12 -15.12 -7.36 -3.32
CA ASN A 12 -15.33 -7.93 -4.65
C ASN A 12 -15.33 -6.86 -5.74
N LEU A 13 -15.91 -5.69 -5.48
CA LEU A 13 -15.87 -4.56 -6.41
C LEU A 13 -14.45 -4.05 -6.61
N PHE A 14 -13.69 -3.91 -5.53
CA PHE A 14 -12.29 -3.46 -5.60
C PHE A 14 -11.40 -4.42 -6.42
N ASP A 15 -11.65 -5.72 -6.36
CA ASP A 15 -10.91 -6.70 -7.17
C ASP A 15 -11.15 -6.52 -8.68
N GLN A 16 -12.26 -5.92 -9.09
CA GLN A 16 -12.61 -5.66 -10.50
C GLN A 16 -12.04 -4.34 -11.01
N TYR A 17 -11.51 -3.50 -10.12
CA TYR A 17 -10.89 -2.24 -10.48
C TYR A 17 -9.60 -2.48 -11.27
N ASP A 18 -9.44 -1.73 -12.38
CA ASP A 18 -8.21 -1.73 -13.18
C ASP A 18 -7.16 -0.86 -12.51
N ASP A 19 -6.22 -1.49 -11.83
CA ASP A 19 -5.12 -0.86 -11.10
C ASP A 19 -3.88 -0.58 -11.97
N TYR A 20 -4.09 -0.25 -13.25
CA TYR A 20 -3.02 0.00 -14.21
C TYR A 20 -2.06 1.11 -13.77
N LEU A 21 -2.57 2.22 -13.21
CA LEU A 21 -1.71 3.30 -12.70
C LEU A 21 -0.94 2.88 -11.47
N GLU A 22 -1.58 2.19 -10.55
CA GLU A 22 -0.96 1.62 -9.36
C GLU A 22 0.14 0.61 -9.73
N GLU A 23 -0.12 -0.24 -10.73
CA GLU A 23 0.89 -1.15 -11.28
C GLU A 23 2.11 -0.38 -11.78
N ARG A 24 1.89 0.61 -12.65
CA ARG A 24 2.96 1.29 -13.38
C ARG A 24 3.75 2.26 -12.51
N LEU A 25 3.07 3.05 -11.67
CA LEU A 25 3.68 4.17 -10.94
C LEU A 25 3.82 3.89 -9.42
N GLY A 26 3.28 2.78 -8.94
CA GLY A 26 3.35 2.35 -7.55
C GLY A 26 4.07 1.02 -7.39
N TYR A 27 3.44 -0.08 -7.80
CA TYR A 27 3.95 -1.43 -7.50
C TYR A 27 5.23 -1.78 -8.25
N THR A 28 5.33 -1.47 -9.55
CA THR A 28 6.54 -1.76 -10.34
C THR A 28 7.75 -1.02 -9.79
N PRO A 29 7.72 0.31 -9.57
CA PRO A 29 8.84 1.02 -8.94
C PRO A 29 9.19 0.51 -7.54
N LEU A 30 8.19 0.13 -6.74
CA LEU A 30 8.42 -0.45 -5.42
C LEU A 30 9.19 -1.76 -5.52
N ILE A 31 8.76 -2.67 -6.39
CA ILE A 31 9.39 -3.99 -6.57
C ILE A 31 10.81 -3.84 -7.12
N GLU A 32 11.02 -2.93 -8.07
CA GLU A 32 12.35 -2.64 -8.62
C GLU A 32 13.28 -2.09 -7.54
N ASN A 33 12.85 -1.08 -6.78
CA ASN A 33 13.64 -0.50 -5.69
C ASN A 33 13.96 -1.52 -4.59
N LEU A 34 13.01 -2.41 -4.25
CA LEU A 34 13.23 -3.49 -3.29
C LEU A 34 14.31 -4.44 -3.80
N LYS A 35 14.24 -4.85 -5.07
CA LYS A 35 15.23 -5.75 -5.70
C LYS A 35 16.62 -5.11 -5.80
N GLU A 36 16.68 -3.83 -6.13
CA GLU A 36 17.95 -3.07 -6.17
C GLU A 36 18.58 -2.95 -4.79
N SER A 37 17.76 -2.76 -3.75
CA SER A 37 18.23 -2.56 -2.38
C SER A 37 18.66 -3.84 -1.68
N LEU A 38 17.92 -4.95 -1.87
CA LEU A 38 18.08 -6.19 -1.09
C LEU A 38 18.26 -7.44 -1.95
N GLY A 39 18.10 -7.35 -3.27
CA GLY A 39 18.09 -8.49 -4.17
C GLY A 39 16.75 -9.25 -4.15
N GLN A 40 16.76 -10.44 -4.75
CA GLN A 40 15.54 -11.26 -4.91
C GLN A 40 15.41 -12.38 -3.86
N ASN A 41 16.53 -12.77 -3.23
CA ASN A 41 16.57 -13.89 -2.28
C ASN A 41 16.18 -13.45 -0.86
N VAL A 42 15.04 -12.79 -0.75
CA VAL A 42 14.53 -12.15 0.47
C VAL A 42 13.16 -12.66 0.85
N SER A 43 12.85 -12.56 2.15
CA SER A 43 11.51 -12.76 2.71
C SER A 43 10.83 -11.42 2.92
N VAL A 44 9.64 -11.25 2.35
CA VAL A 44 8.87 -10.01 2.39
C VAL A 44 7.56 -10.21 3.14
N LEU A 45 7.26 -9.33 4.08
CA LEU A 45 5.95 -9.19 4.71
C LEU A 45 5.07 -8.25 3.87
N ASP A 46 3.90 -8.69 3.44
CA ASP A 46 2.87 -7.87 2.80
C ASP A 46 1.78 -7.57 3.85
N TYR A 47 1.88 -6.40 4.49
CA TYR A 47 0.95 -5.99 5.54
C TYR A 47 -0.29 -5.34 4.95
N GLY A 48 -1.47 -5.94 5.18
CA GLY A 48 -2.72 -5.56 4.52
C GLY A 48 -2.76 -6.09 3.08
N CYS A 49 -2.43 -7.37 2.91
CA CYS A 49 -2.24 -7.99 1.59
C CYS A 49 -3.52 -8.09 0.75
N GLY A 50 -4.71 -7.87 1.35
CA GLY A 50 -5.99 -8.07 0.68
C GLY A 50 -6.07 -9.44 0.00
N GLY A 51 -6.62 -9.48 -1.21
CA GLY A 51 -6.69 -10.68 -2.06
C GLY A 51 -5.35 -11.12 -2.67
N GLY A 52 -4.21 -10.61 -2.18
CA GLY A 52 -2.86 -11.02 -2.57
C GLY A 52 -2.38 -10.47 -3.92
N LYS A 53 -2.95 -9.38 -4.42
CA LYS A 53 -2.61 -8.77 -5.71
C LYS A 53 -1.12 -8.38 -5.77
N VAL A 54 -0.64 -7.63 -4.76
CA VAL A 54 0.75 -7.15 -4.69
C VAL A 54 1.70 -8.29 -4.36
N SER A 55 1.31 -9.19 -3.45
CA SER A 55 2.07 -10.41 -3.16
C SER A 55 2.38 -11.22 -4.42
N ARG A 56 1.38 -11.42 -5.30
CA ARG A 56 1.59 -12.14 -6.58
C ARG A 56 2.54 -11.40 -7.52
N ARG A 57 2.49 -10.06 -7.56
CA ARG A 57 3.42 -9.24 -8.35
C ARG A 57 4.85 -9.33 -7.83
N LEU A 58 5.05 -9.33 -6.52
CA LEU A 58 6.35 -9.58 -5.89
C LEU A 58 6.95 -10.93 -6.34
N ILE A 59 6.16 -12.00 -6.26
CA ILE A 59 6.60 -13.34 -6.69
C ILE A 59 6.89 -13.36 -8.20
N ALA A 60 6.02 -12.77 -9.02
CA ALA A 60 6.24 -12.68 -10.47
C ALA A 60 7.49 -11.83 -10.81
N GLY A 61 7.78 -10.81 -10.01
CA GLY A 61 9.00 -10.00 -10.07
C GLY A 61 10.27 -10.73 -9.59
N GLY A 62 10.15 -11.97 -9.10
CA GLY A 62 11.26 -12.83 -8.71
C GLY A 62 11.59 -12.81 -7.22
N ILE A 63 10.78 -12.19 -6.37
CA ILE A 63 10.97 -12.24 -4.92
C ILE A 63 10.75 -13.68 -4.44
N LYS A 64 11.66 -14.18 -3.60
CA LYS A 64 11.72 -15.60 -3.21
C LYS A 64 10.56 -16.02 -2.33
N MET A 65 10.16 -15.18 -1.37
CA MET A 65 9.13 -15.54 -0.38
C MET A 65 8.33 -14.31 0.02
N VAL A 66 7.02 -14.44 0.05
CA VAL A 66 6.10 -13.40 0.52
C VAL A 66 5.16 -14.00 1.57
N THR A 67 5.03 -13.31 2.70
CA THR A 67 4.03 -13.63 3.73
C THR A 67 3.06 -12.47 3.81
N GLY A 68 1.81 -12.71 3.40
CA GLY A 68 0.74 -11.72 3.47
C GLY A 68 -0.05 -11.84 4.77
N VAL A 69 -0.42 -10.70 5.34
CA VAL A 69 -1.34 -10.63 6.47
C VAL A 69 -2.46 -9.64 6.20
N ASP A 70 -3.69 -9.98 6.61
CA ASP A 70 -4.84 -9.11 6.49
C ASP A 70 -5.83 -9.33 7.64
N ILE A 71 -6.62 -8.32 7.98
CA ILE A 71 -7.68 -8.41 9.00
C ILE A 71 -8.89 -9.19 8.50
N SER A 72 -9.13 -9.20 7.20
CA SER A 72 -10.27 -9.84 6.55
C SER A 72 -9.97 -11.30 6.21
N GLN A 73 -10.67 -12.23 6.86
CA GLN A 73 -10.55 -13.66 6.53
C GLN A 73 -10.94 -13.93 5.07
N THR A 74 -11.99 -13.26 4.55
CA THR A 74 -12.40 -13.39 3.15
C THR A 74 -11.28 -13.02 2.19
N MET A 75 -10.51 -11.96 2.49
CA MET A 75 -9.36 -11.55 1.68
C MET A 75 -8.23 -12.58 1.76
N VAL A 76 -7.93 -13.08 2.95
CA VAL A 76 -6.93 -14.13 3.15
C VAL A 76 -7.30 -15.41 2.39
N ASP A 77 -8.56 -15.80 2.40
CA ASP A 77 -9.05 -16.98 1.66
C ASP A 77 -8.91 -16.79 0.14
N LYS A 78 -9.24 -15.59 -0.37
CA LYS A 78 -9.00 -15.22 -1.77
C LYS A 78 -7.52 -15.26 -2.14
N ALA A 79 -6.66 -14.65 -1.32
CA ALA A 79 -5.22 -14.67 -1.54
C ALA A 79 -4.70 -16.10 -1.60
N SER A 80 -5.15 -16.95 -0.66
CA SER A 80 -4.76 -18.34 -0.54
C SER A 80 -5.26 -19.21 -1.71
N SER A 81 -6.45 -18.93 -2.24
CA SER A 81 -7.01 -19.68 -3.39
C SER A 81 -6.27 -19.42 -4.70
N ASN A 82 -5.57 -18.29 -4.80
CA ASN A 82 -4.84 -17.85 -5.99
C ASN A 82 -3.31 -18.11 -5.90
N ILE A 83 -2.89 -19.02 -5.02
CA ILE A 83 -1.46 -19.34 -4.86
C ILE A 83 -0.93 -20.05 -6.10
N ASN A 84 -0.03 -19.37 -6.82
CA ASN A 84 0.83 -19.98 -7.82
C ASN A 84 2.14 -20.43 -7.15
N ARG A 85 2.17 -21.74 -6.72
CA ARG A 85 3.36 -22.48 -6.29
C ARG A 85 4.14 -21.89 -5.09
N GLY A 86 3.77 -22.32 -3.86
CA GLY A 86 4.73 -22.63 -2.77
C GLY A 86 5.54 -21.51 -2.10
N ASN A 87 5.51 -20.29 -2.60
CA ASN A 87 6.35 -19.19 -2.12
C ASN A 87 5.56 -18.03 -1.49
N SER A 88 4.26 -18.18 -1.36
CA SER A 88 3.38 -17.21 -0.70
C SER A 88 2.59 -17.89 0.40
N PHE A 89 2.50 -17.22 1.54
CA PHE A 89 1.73 -17.66 2.71
C PHE A 89 0.83 -16.52 3.15
N TYR A 90 -0.41 -16.81 3.56
CA TYR A 90 -1.36 -15.79 3.95
C TYR A 90 -2.00 -16.12 5.30
N HIS A 91 -2.09 -15.14 6.18
CA HIS A 91 -2.63 -15.29 7.53
C HIS A 91 -3.59 -14.16 7.88
N GLN A 92 -4.71 -14.51 8.50
CA GLN A 92 -5.55 -13.51 9.13
C GLN A 92 -4.86 -12.98 10.40
N ILE A 93 -4.93 -11.68 10.61
CA ILE A 93 -4.54 -11.05 11.87
C ILE A 93 -5.78 -10.49 12.57
N THR A 94 -5.90 -10.75 13.86
CA THR A 94 -7.03 -10.31 14.70
C THR A 94 -6.60 -9.35 15.79
N THR A 95 -5.31 -9.08 15.88
CA THR A 95 -4.69 -8.20 16.87
C THR A 95 -3.67 -7.28 16.22
N ASP A 96 -3.29 -6.21 16.94
CA ASP A 96 -2.24 -5.28 16.48
C ASP A 96 -0.83 -5.92 16.52
N VAL A 97 -0.68 -7.14 17.05
CA VAL A 97 0.58 -7.87 17.16
C VAL A 97 0.58 -9.04 16.20
N LEU A 98 1.60 -9.11 15.34
CA LEU A 98 1.79 -10.19 14.39
C LEU A 98 2.37 -11.43 15.10
N ASN A 99 1.89 -12.61 14.74
CA ASN A 99 2.41 -13.88 15.27
C ASN A 99 3.69 -14.31 14.53
N PHE A 100 4.67 -13.40 14.50
CA PHE A 100 6.02 -13.65 13.97
C PHE A 100 7.06 -13.21 14.99
N ASP A 101 8.19 -13.88 15.00
CA ASP A 101 9.33 -13.52 15.83
C ASP A 101 9.93 -12.17 15.39
N ASP A 102 10.66 -11.54 16.30
CA ASP A 102 11.48 -10.38 15.98
C ASP A 102 12.52 -10.73 14.89
N ASN A 103 12.80 -9.79 14.02
CA ASN A 103 13.84 -9.92 12.99
C ASN A 103 13.59 -11.11 12.02
N THR A 104 12.36 -11.33 11.60
CA THR A 104 11.95 -12.42 10.69
C THR A 104 12.13 -12.04 9.21
N PHE A 105 11.72 -10.84 8.81
CA PHE A 105 11.64 -10.42 7.41
C PHE A 105 12.80 -9.52 6.99
N ASP A 106 13.19 -9.63 5.71
CA ASP A 106 14.20 -8.76 5.10
C ASP A 106 13.58 -7.44 4.64
N ALA A 107 12.32 -7.48 4.21
CA ALA A 107 11.54 -6.30 3.87
C ALA A 107 10.08 -6.45 4.30
N ALA A 108 9.39 -5.32 4.38
CA ALA A 108 7.93 -5.27 4.49
C ALA A 108 7.37 -4.25 3.51
N ILE A 109 6.19 -4.51 3.00
CA ILE A 109 5.40 -3.57 2.21
C ILE A 109 4.05 -3.34 2.88
N CYS A 110 3.49 -2.15 2.69
CA CYS A 110 2.18 -1.73 3.19
C CYS A 110 1.57 -0.81 2.14
N CYS A 111 0.69 -1.37 1.29
CA CYS A 111 0.13 -0.65 0.16
C CYS A 111 -1.32 -0.28 0.42
N TYR A 112 -1.62 1.01 0.43
CA TYR A 112 -2.96 1.59 0.65
C TYR A 112 -3.62 1.19 1.99
N VAL A 113 -2.81 0.95 3.04
CA VAL A 113 -3.32 0.59 4.37
C VAL A 113 -3.35 1.79 5.31
N PHE A 114 -2.34 2.67 5.28
CA PHE A 114 -2.34 3.85 6.16
C PHE A 114 -3.54 4.73 5.88
N VAL A 115 -3.92 4.91 4.62
CA VAL A 115 -5.11 5.69 4.22
C VAL A 115 -6.43 5.06 4.68
N THR A 116 -6.47 3.76 5.01
CA THR A 116 -7.69 3.14 5.55
C THR A 116 -7.87 3.34 7.05
N ASN A 117 -6.84 3.78 7.75
CA ASN A 117 -6.84 3.98 9.20
C ASN A 117 -7.12 5.45 9.54
N SER A 118 -8.13 5.68 10.39
CA SER A 118 -8.57 7.04 10.76
C SER A 118 -7.83 7.64 11.96
N LYS A 119 -6.95 6.88 12.61
CA LYS A 119 -6.23 7.32 13.81
C LYS A 119 -4.73 7.18 13.59
N LYS A 120 -3.99 8.26 13.87
CA LYS A 120 -2.53 8.26 13.82
C LYS A 120 -1.90 7.21 14.74
N SER A 121 -2.55 6.90 15.87
CA SER A 121 -2.10 5.84 16.77
C SER A 121 -2.05 4.46 16.11
N ASP A 122 -2.96 4.19 15.17
CA ASP A 122 -3.01 2.89 14.51
C ASP A 122 -1.92 2.79 13.43
N LEU A 123 -1.62 3.89 12.72
CA LEU A 123 -0.45 3.96 11.84
C LEU A 123 0.83 3.65 12.61
N LEU A 124 0.98 4.24 13.80
CA LEU A 124 2.16 4.03 14.65
C LEU A 124 2.26 2.59 15.15
N LYS A 125 1.16 1.96 15.52
CA LYS A 125 1.14 0.54 15.92
C LYS A 125 1.60 -0.36 14.77
N ILE A 126 1.05 -0.15 13.57
CA ILE A 126 1.46 -0.88 12.36
C ILE A 126 2.96 -0.70 12.13
N ALA A 127 3.44 0.53 12.12
CA ALA A 127 4.84 0.83 11.86
C ALA A 127 5.79 0.22 12.91
N LYS A 128 5.42 0.23 14.21
CA LYS A 128 6.19 -0.40 15.29
C LYS A 128 6.23 -1.91 15.16
N GLU A 129 5.11 -2.52 14.83
CA GLU A 129 5.03 -3.97 14.70
C GLU A 129 5.80 -4.47 13.47
N VAL A 130 5.70 -3.75 12.34
CA VAL A 130 6.55 -4.01 11.17
C VAL A 130 8.02 -3.82 11.52
N HIS A 131 8.38 -2.74 12.24
CA HIS A 131 9.77 -2.52 12.68
C HIS A 131 10.28 -3.67 13.56
N ARG A 132 9.46 -4.22 14.47
CA ARG A 132 9.83 -5.34 15.31
C ARG A 132 10.17 -6.58 14.47
N THR A 133 9.33 -6.90 13.49
CA THR A 133 9.47 -8.12 12.68
C THR A 133 10.53 -8.02 11.59
N LEU A 134 10.99 -6.81 11.24
CA LEU A 134 12.07 -6.63 10.29
C LEU A 134 13.44 -6.94 10.93
N LYS A 135 14.34 -7.53 10.16
CA LYS A 135 15.77 -7.71 10.52
C LYS A 135 16.47 -6.35 10.59
N PRO A 136 17.59 -6.23 11.33
CA PRO A 136 18.50 -5.09 11.18
C PRO A 136 18.92 -4.93 9.70
N GLY A 137 18.89 -3.71 9.18
CA GLY A 137 19.07 -3.41 7.76
C GLY A 137 17.84 -3.67 6.89
N GLY A 138 16.76 -4.21 7.45
CA GLY A 138 15.51 -4.45 6.74
C GLY A 138 14.79 -3.15 6.36
N ILE A 139 13.99 -3.21 5.30
CA ILE A 139 13.34 -2.04 4.68
C ILE A 139 11.83 -2.16 4.75
N PHE A 140 11.16 -1.09 5.16
CA PHE A 140 9.71 -0.94 5.14
C PHE A 140 9.30 0.03 4.03
N TYR A 141 8.47 -0.44 3.09
CA TYR A 141 7.85 0.38 2.05
C TYR A 141 6.40 0.66 2.39
N VAL A 142 6.02 1.94 2.41
CA VAL A 142 4.62 2.38 2.51
C VAL A 142 4.26 3.08 1.22
N LEU A 143 3.27 2.54 0.50
CA LEU A 143 2.76 3.08 -0.76
C LEU A 143 1.31 3.51 -0.58
N ASP A 144 1.02 4.78 -0.82
CA ASP A 144 -0.33 5.34 -0.69
C ASP A 144 -0.63 6.40 -1.77
N THR A 145 -1.89 6.82 -1.87
CA THR A 145 -2.27 7.95 -2.73
C THR A 145 -1.57 9.23 -2.28
N ASN A 146 -1.07 10.02 -3.22
CA ASN A 146 -0.33 11.24 -2.92
C ASN A 146 -1.25 12.31 -2.30
N PRO A 147 -1.00 12.77 -1.07
CA PRO A 147 -1.81 13.79 -0.42
C PRO A 147 -1.75 15.15 -1.12
N ASP A 148 -0.71 15.42 -1.92
CA ASP A 148 -0.59 16.67 -2.68
C ASP A 148 -1.37 16.63 -4.01
N SER A 149 -1.85 15.45 -4.43
CA SER A 149 -2.65 15.25 -5.65
C SER A 149 -4.15 15.10 -5.37
N VAL A 150 -4.61 15.63 -4.22
CA VAL A 150 -6.04 15.64 -3.85
C VAL A 150 -6.86 16.45 -4.85
N GLY A 151 -7.97 15.87 -5.32
CA GLY A 151 -8.88 16.49 -6.29
C GLY A 151 -8.37 16.49 -7.74
N ILE A 152 -7.20 15.90 -7.99
CA ILE A 152 -6.69 15.70 -9.35
C ILE A 152 -7.31 14.41 -9.91
N LYS A 153 -7.92 14.53 -11.10
CA LYS A 153 -8.46 13.38 -11.84
C LYS A 153 -7.36 12.74 -12.67
N PHE A 154 -7.12 11.46 -12.42
CA PHE A 154 -6.30 10.57 -13.23
C PHE A 154 -7.18 9.65 -14.09
N SER A 155 -6.62 8.84 -14.98
CA SER A 155 -7.39 8.00 -15.90
C SER A 155 -8.30 7.00 -15.18
N SER A 156 -7.86 6.45 -14.05
CA SER A 156 -8.57 5.39 -13.33
C SER A 156 -9.19 5.84 -12.02
N PHE A 157 -8.72 6.97 -11.44
CA PHE A 157 -9.23 7.41 -10.13
C PHE A 157 -9.11 8.93 -9.89
N MET A 158 -9.79 9.38 -8.84
CA MET A 158 -9.58 10.69 -8.21
C MET A 158 -9.66 10.52 -6.69
N SER A 159 -8.66 11.03 -5.97
CA SER A 159 -8.62 11.01 -4.51
C SER A 159 -8.96 12.38 -3.94
N GLY A 160 -10.06 12.45 -3.16
CA GLY A 160 -10.61 13.69 -2.61
C GLY A 160 -11.45 14.49 -3.61
N ASP A 161 -12.13 15.51 -3.10
CA ASP A 161 -12.95 16.40 -3.90
C ASP A 161 -12.12 17.55 -4.49
N LEU A 162 -12.49 18.01 -5.68
CA LEU A 162 -11.87 19.14 -6.35
C LEU A 162 -11.90 20.40 -5.47
N ASN A 163 -10.78 21.09 -5.37
CA ASN A 163 -10.61 22.33 -4.59
C ASN A 163 -10.85 22.22 -3.08
N LYS A 164 -11.00 21.01 -2.53
CA LYS A 164 -11.13 20.80 -1.09
C LYS A 164 -9.75 20.51 -0.48
N LYS A 165 -9.47 21.18 0.64
CA LYS A 165 -8.32 20.86 1.50
C LYS A 165 -8.78 19.91 2.61
N TYR A 166 -7.93 18.97 2.94
CA TYR A 166 -8.18 18.00 4.01
C TYR A 166 -7.10 18.13 5.09
N SER A 167 -7.51 17.93 6.32
CA SER A 167 -6.61 17.84 7.47
C SER A 167 -6.23 16.38 7.75
N ASP A 168 -5.15 16.17 8.52
CA ASP A 168 -4.79 14.84 9.01
C ASP A 168 -5.94 14.18 9.77
N GLY A 169 -6.21 12.92 9.44
CA GLY A 169 -7.31 12.15 10.03
C GLY A 169 -8.69 12.44 9.43
N GLU A 170 -8.80 13.38 8.50
CA GLU A 170 -10.08 13.68 7.84
C GLU A 170 -10.41 12.63 6.78
N SER A 171 -11.65 12.16 6.77
CA SER A 171 -12.13 11.23 5.76
C SER A 171 -12.31 11.93 4.42
N LYS A 172 -11.79 11.35 3.36
CA LYS A 172 -11.89 11.83 1.98
C LYS A 172 -12.46 10.76 1.04
N PRO A 173 -13.29 11.11 0.06
CA PRO A 173 -13.75 10.15 -0.94
C PRO A 173 -12.59 9.77 -1.88
N VAL A 174 -12.64 8.55 -2.41
CA VAL A 174 -11.87 8.14 -3.57
C VAL A 174 -12.85 7.59 -4.61
N TYR A 175 -12.76 8.08 -5.81
CA TYR A 175 -13.62 7.73 -6.93
C TYR A 175 -12.81 6.85 -7.89
N LEU A 176 -13.18 5.58 -8.01
CA LEU A 176 -12.53 4.61 -8.87
C LEU A 176 -13.39 4.40 -10.12
N ASP A 177 -12.81 4.58 -11.31
CA ASP A 177 -13.48 4.30 -12.57
C ASP A 177 -13.45 2.80 -12.83
N MET A 178 -14.63 2.19 -12.89
CA MET A 178 -14.75 0.75 -13.09
C MET A 178 -14.77 0.40 -14.58
N PRO A 179 -14.27 -0.79 -14.97
CA PRO A 179 -14.25 -1.23 -16.38
C PRO A 179 -15.61 -1.20 -17.08
N ASN A 180 -16.70 -1.31 -16.33
CA ASN A 180 -18.06 -1.25 -16.83
C ASN A 180 -18.60 0.20 -17.01
N GLY A 181 -17.76 1.21 -16.78
CA GLY A 181 -18.10 2.62 -16.86
C GLY A 181 -18.82 3.21 -15.65
N SER A 182 -19.05 2.42 -14.59
CA SER A 182 -19.56 2.94 -13.31
C SER A 182 -18.41 3.56 -12.48
N ILE A 183 -18.80 4.32 -11.45
CA ILE A 183 -17.85 4.84 -10.44
C ILE A 183 -18.06 4.08 -9.14
N PHE A 184 -17.01 3.44 -8.65
CA PHE A 184 -16.99 2.87 -7.31
C PHE A 184 -16.39 3.89 -6.34
N LYS A 185 -17.23 4.34 -5.40
CA LYS A 185 -16.80 5.31 -4.38
C LYS A 185 -16.40 4.60 -3.11
N ILE A 186 -15.15 4.78 -2.72
CA ILE A 186 -14.63 4.38 -1.41
C ILE A 186 -14.28 5.61 -0.56
N SER A 187 -13.88 5.40 0.67
CA SER A 187 -13.53 6.46 1.60
C SER A 187 -12.24 6.14 2.32
N ASP A 188 -11.26 7.00 2.17
CA ASP A 188 -9.96 6.93 2.80
C ASP A 188 -9.79 8.04 3.84
N THR A 189 -8.72 7.97 4.59
CA THR A 189 -8.25 9.03 5.48
C THR A 189 -7.15 9.83 4.81
N HIS A 190 -7.21 11.14 4.93
CA HIS A 190 -6.12 12.01 4.49
C HIS A 190 -5.02 12.06 5.54
N TRP A 191 -3.78 11.87 5.10
CA TRP A 191 -2.57 12.05 5.91
C TRP A 191 -1.55 12.86 5.12
N HIS A 192 -1.07 13.98 5.68
CA HIS A 192 0.03 14.73 5.07
C HIS A 192 1.33 13.90 5.10
N LYS A 193 2.22 14.12 4.13
CA LYS A 193 3.55 13.45 4.05
C LYS A 193 4.33 13.53 5.36
N GLU A 194 4.23 14.67 6.05
CA GLU A 194 4.82 14.91 7.36
C GLU A 194 4.41 13.87 8.42
N THR A 195 3.15 13.42 8.37
CA THR A 195 2.62 12.42 9.30
C THR A 195 3.20 11.05 9.04
N TYR A 196 3.43 10.67 7.77
CA TYR A 196 4.17 9.46 7.44
C TYR A 196 5.60 9.51 8.01
N TYR A 197 6.35 10.59 7.74
CA TYR A 197 7.71 10.77 8.28
C TYR A 197 7.76 10.67 9.81
N LYS A 198 6.88 11.38 10.51
CA LYS A 198 6.81 11.38 11.97
C LYS A 198 6.48 9.98 12.50
N THR A 199 5.51 9.30 11.89
CA THR A 199 5.08 7.96 12.29
C THR A 199 6.20 6.94 12.13
N LEU A 200 6.88 6.93 10.98
CA LEU A 200 7.96 6.00 10.70
C LEU A 200 9.18 6.27 11.60
N ASN A 201 9.53 7.54 11.84
CA ASN A 201 10.61 7.91 12.74
C ASN A 201 10.30 7.52 14.20
N GLU A 202 9.08 7.77 14.68
CA GLU A 202 8.62 7.40 16.02
C GLU A 202 8.56 5.87 16.22
N ALA A 203 8.32 5.12 15.13
CA ALA A 203 8.36 3.66 15.16
C ALA A 203 9.78 3.09 15.26
N GLY A 204 10.82 3.91 15.02
CA GLY A 204 12.24 3.52 15.18
C GLY A 204 13.05 3.48 13.89
N PHE A 205 12.43 3.74 12.73
CA PHE A 205 13.15 3.84 11.46
C PHE A 205 14.06 5.08 11.43
N LYS A 206 15.26 4.97 10.86
CA LYS A 206 16.27 6.04 10.91
C LYS A 206 16.45 6.77 9.58
N THR A 207 16.47 6.03 8.48
CA THR A 207 16.53 6.61 7.14
C THR A 207 15.16 6.48 6.50
N ILE A 208 14.57 7.60 6.09
CA ILE A 208 13.27 7.62 5.44
C ILE A 208 13.41 8.43 4.16
N GLU A 209 13.25 7.75 3.04
CA GLU A 209 13.27 8.31 1.69
C GLU A 209 11.85 8.40 1.14
N LEU A 210 11.56 9.43 0.34
CA LEU A 210 10.30 9.61 -0.35
C LEU A 210 10.51 9.52 -1.85
N PHE A 211 9.70 8.72 -2.51
CA PHE A 211 9.65 8.58 -3.96
C PHE A 211 8.26 8.98 -4.46
N GLU A 212 8.26 9.73 -5.56
CA GLU A 212 7.06 10.17 -6.26
C GLU A 212 7.30 9.96 -7.75
N HIS A 213 6.57 9.03 -8.34
CA HIS A 213 6.72 8.70 -9.74
C HIS A 213 5.63 9.38 -10.56
N SER A 214 6.07 10.10 -11.59
CA SER A 214 5.22 10.65 -12.64
C SER A 214 5.73 10.16 -13.98
N ASP A 215 4.86 10.06 -14.98
CA ASP A 215 5.26 9.59 -16.30
C ASP A 215 4.64 10.47 -17.39
N ALA A 216 5.48 11.11 -18.17
CA ALA A 216 5.07 11.96 -19.29
C ALA A 216 4.58 11.15 -20.52
N ASP A 217 4.88 9.84 -20.57
CA ASP A 217 4.57 8.97 -21.71
C ASP A 217 3.26 8.18 -21.58
N VAL A 218 2.50 8.39 -20.52
CA VAL A 218 1.18 7.73 -20.34
C VAL A 218 0.17 8.40 -21.26
N SER A 219 -0.14 7.79 -22.37
CA SER A 219 -0.94 8.34 -23.46
C SER A 219 -2.39 8.73 -23.10
N LYS A 220 -2.92 8.28 -21.97
CA LYS A 220 -4.29 8.57 -21.51
C LYS A 220 -4.40 9.64 -20.43
N ASP A 221 -3.30 9.98 -19.73
CA ASP A 221 -3.28 10.88 -18.57
C ASP A 221 -2.19 11.94 -18.63
N THR A 222 -1.66 12.20 -19.80
CA THR A 222 -0.41 12.95 -20.01
C THR A 222 -0.35 14.30 -19.29
N GLU A 223 -1.47 15.00 -19.14
CA GLU A 223 -1.45 16.34 -18.56
C GLU A 223 -1.38 16.29 -17.04
N SER A 224 -2.23 15.53 -16.39
CA SER A 224 -2.22 15.40 -14.91
C SER A 224 -0.95 14.74 -14.40
N LEU A 225 -0.49 13.64 -15.00
CA LEU A 225 0.70 12.91 -14.57
C LEU A 225 2.02 13.68 -14.78
N ARG A 226 2.03 14.63 -15.68
CA ARG A 226 3.21 15.48 -15.90
C ARG A 226 3.52 16.37 -14.70
N TYR A 227 2.50 16.78 -13.97
CA TYR A 227 2.60 17.77 -12.89
C TYR A 227 2.29 17.20 -11.50
N TYR A 228 1.56 16.10 -11.44
CA TYR A 228 1.02 15.55 -10.21
C TYR A 228 1.27 14.03 -10.11
N PRO A 229 2.29 13.60 -9.36
CA PRO A 229 2.47 12.19 -9.03
C PRO A 229 1.24 11.64 -8.30
N PRO A 230 0.62 10.53 -8.77
CA PRO A 230 -0.61 10.01 -8.15
C PRO A 230 -0.37 9.33 -6.81
N PHE A 231 0.85 8.84 -6.58
CA PHE A 231 1.23 8.05 -5.41
C PHE A 231 2.47 8.59 -4.73
N VAL A 232 2.60 8.28 -3.44
CA VAL A 232 3.81 8.45 -2.64
C VAL A 232 4.30 7.10 -2.17
N MET A 233 5.60 6.86 -2.24
CA MET A 233 6.25 5.69 -1.68
C MET A 233 7.30 6.13 -0.66
N PHE A 234 7.10 5.76 0.60
CA PHE A 234 8.10 5.94 1.64
C PHE A 234 8.92 4.66 1.78
N LYS A 235 10.23 4.79 1.81
CA LYS A 235 11.19 3.72 2.07
C LYS A 235 11.87 4.02 3.39
N ALA A 236 11.67 3.19 4.39
CA ALA A 236 12.18 3.38 5.74
C ALA A 236 13.07 2.21 6.15
N THR A 237 14.31 2.48 6.59
CA THR A 237 15.29 1.46 6.94
C THR A 237 15.40 1.30 8.46
N LYS A 238 15.37 0.03 8.92
CA LYS A 238 15.68 -0.36 10.30
C LYS A 238 17.19 -0.52 10.48
N PHE A 239 17.74 0.06 11.54
CA PHE A 239 19.14 -0.09 11.94
C PHE A 239 19.28 -0.90 13.21
#